data_c51beef9cfaf45b12747b96f432e5ac0
#
_entry.id   c51beef9cfaf45b12747b96f432e5ac0
#
_cell.length_a   1.000
_cell.length_b   1.000
_cell.length_c   1.000
_cell.angle_alpha   90.00
_cell.angle_beta   90.00
_cell.angle_gamma   90.00
#
_symmetry.space_group_name_H-M   'P 1'
#
loop_
_entity.id
_entity.type
_entity.pdbx_description
1 polymer ?
#
loop_
_entity_poly.entity_id
_entity_poly.type
_entity_poly.pdbx_seq_one_letter_code
_entity_poly.pdbx_strand_id
1 'polypeptide(L)'
;MTAKKIIVWIIKAVLLLILTFIALITMDFCLSPYWLTGNMAVVVLVMVLVLHTAVSIVSSQKHGKNTGKKDAVRDRNVRNLNSARTAERGGERRTQKKQMIAGVVAVALIIGLAWNEFYDRDTAGVPRNIVSFGEKYPEAWEYVENYNKYANADLDMDVSRELAESDIPLFIQWDKRWGYRNYGGNYVGVAGCGPTCLAMVICGLEQDPDINPYVVSSYASDQGYYVYGQGTSWSFMTEGAEQYGLDATCGSVSSDYILTNLSSDTPMICSMAPGDFTKAGHFIVLAGIDEDGRIIVNDPNSPRNSSKHWDVDTLVSQMKGVWKYSHS
;
A
#
# COMPACT_ATOMS: atom_id res chain seq x y z
N MET A 1 -46.88 6.17 10.32
CA MET A 1 -45.68 7.05 10.41
C MET A 1 -45.76 8.10 9.30
N THR A 2 -45.69 9.37 9.58
CA THR A 2 -45.79 10.43 8.55
C THR A 2 -44.55 10.39 7.64
N ALA A 3 -44.72 10.68 6.34
CA ALA A 3 -43.63 10.70 5.35
C ALA A 3 -42.40 11.54 5.85
N LYS A 4 -42.65 12.57 6.66
CA LYS A 4 -41.61 13.38 7.27
C LYS A 4 -40.76 12.61 8.29
N LYS A 5 -41.34 11.68 9.06
CA LYS A 5 -40.60 10.83 10.01
C LYS A 5 -39.79 9.77 9.31
N ILE A 6 -40.26 9.23 8.18
CA ILE A 6 -39.54 8.25 7.35
C ILE A 6 -38.31 8.92 6.74
N ILE A 7 -38.43 10.12 6.19
CA ILE A 7 -37.31 10.86 5.58
C ILE A 7 -36.25 11.17 6.63
N VAL A 8 -36.63 11.64 7.82
CA VAL A 8 -35.69 11.92 8.94
C VAL A 8 -34.99 10.62 9.37
N TRP A 9 -35.70 9.50 9.38
CA TRP A 9 -35.12 8.20 9.74
C TRP A 9 -34.11 7.70 8.69
N ILE A 10 -34.42 7.84 7.40
CA ILE A 10 -33.50 7.53 6.30
C ILE A 10 -32.24 8.40 6.35
N ILE A 11 -32.40 9.72 6.59
CA ILE A 11 -31.25 10.65 6.73
C ILE A 11 -30.37 10.24 7.91
N LYS A 12 -30.95 9.88 9.05
CA LYS A 12 -30.20 9.42 10.23
C LYS A 12 -29.50 8.08 9.96
N ALA A 13 -30.14 7.14 9.27
CA ALA A 13 -29.53 5.85 8.91
C ALA A 13 -28.35 6.04 7.93
N VAL A 14 -28.49 6.91 6.93
CA VAL A 14 -27.41 7.25 5.99
C VAL A 14 -26.27 7.97 6.70
N LEU A 15 -26.57 8.93 7.61
CA LEU A 15 -25.56 9.61 8.43
C LEU A 15 -24.82 8.64 9.35
N LEU A 16 -25.53 7.68 9.95
CA LEU A 16 -24.93 6.66 10.80
C LEU A 16 -24.01 5.73 9.99
N LEU A 17 -24.42 5.33 8.79
CA LEU A 17 -23.60 4.54 7.88
C LEU A 17 -22.33 5.31 7.44
N ILE A 18 -22.46 6.60 7.14
CA ILE A 18 -21.31 7.45 6.80
C ILE A 18 -20.37 7.60 8.00
N LEU A 19 -20.90 7.81 9.21
CA LEU A 19 -20.09 7.94 10.43
C LEU A 19 -19.41 6.62 10.81
N THR A 20 -20.09 5.47 10.67
CA THR A 20 -19.48 4.14 10.88
C THR A 20 -18.40 3.87 9.86
N PHE A 21 -18.62 4.25 8.61
CA PHE A 21 -17.63 4.10 7.54
C PHE A 21 -16.42 5.02 7.74
N ILE A 22 -16.62 6.27 8.16
CA ILE A 22 -15.53 7.18 8.55
C ILE A 22 -14.77 6.62 9.76
N ALA A 23 -15.46 6.08 10.76
CA ALA A 23 -14.83 5.47 11.93
C ALA A 23 -14.02 4.22 11.56
N LEU A 24 -14.52 3.40 10.64
CA LEU A 24 -13.77 2.24 10.10
C LEU A 24 -12.54 2.69 9.30
N ILE A 25 -12.66 3.71 8.46
CA ILE A 25 -11.53 4.29 7.72
C ILE A 25 -10.50 4.90 8.67
N THR A 26 -10.93 5.63 9.72
CA THR A 26 -9.99 6.21 10.69
C THR A 26 -9.33 5.15 11.55
N MET A 27 -10.02 4.06 11.88
CA MET A 27 -9.46 2.91 12.58
C MET A 27 -8.46 2.16 11.70
N ASP A 28 -8.76 1.96 10.42
CA ASP A 28 -7.88 1.34 9.43
C ASP A 28 -6.71 2.28 9.06
N PHE A 29 -6.90 3.60 9.03
CA PHE A 29 -5.84 4.59 8.85
C PHE A 29 -4.81 4.56 9.99
N CYS A 30 -5.25 4.34 11.21
CA CYS A 30 -4.34 4.12 12.34
C CYS A 30 -3.60 2.77 12.28
N LEU A 31 -4.16 1.77 11.56
CA LEU A 31 -3.62 0.43 11.47
C LEU A 31 -2.89 0.15 10.14
N SER A 32 -3.18 0.86 9.05
CA SER A 32 -2.55 0.65 7.73
C SER A 32 -2.69 1.84 6.76
N PRO A 33 -1.72 2.79 6.71
CA PRO A 33 -1.81 3.98 5.85
C PRO A 33 -1.72 3.72 4.33
N TYR A 34 -1.37 2.52 3.87
CA TYR A 34 -1.15 2.22 2.44
C TYR A 34 -2.40 1.77 1.66
N TRP A 35 -3.52 1.57 2.32
CA TRP A 35 -4.77 1.12 1.70
C TRP A 35 -5.50 2.21 0.91
N LEU A 36 -5.09 3.46 1.08
CA LEU A 36 -5.91 4.63 0.74
C LEU A 36 -5.76 5.16 -0.70
N THR A 37 -4.70 4.89 -1.43
CA THR A 37 -4.42 5.66 -2.67
C THR A 37 -5.19 5.21 -3.91
N GLY A 38 -5.54 3.94 -4.05
CA GLY A 38 -6.36 3.45 -5.18
C GLY A 38 -7.86 3.56 -4.94
N ASN A 39 -8.29 3.30 -3.71
CA ASN A 39 -9.71 3.22 -3.35
C ASN A 39 -10.30 4.57 -2.90
N MET A 40 -9.48 5.56 -2.51
CA MET A 40 -9.95 6.91 -2.13
C MET A 40 -10.72 7.62 -3.25
N ALA A 41 -10.27 7.49 -4.49
CA ALA A 41 -10.97 8.10 -5.62
C ALA A 41 -12.38 7.51 -5.78
N VAL A 42 -12.55 6.20 -5.59
CA VAL A 42 -13.85 5.51 -5.65
C VAL A 42 -14.73 5.91 -4.47
N VAL A 43 -14.16 5.97 -3.26
CA VAL A 43 -14.88 6.39 -2.04
C VAL A 43 -15.31 7.85 -2.13
N VAL A 44 -14.45 8.74 -2.59
CA VAL A 44 -14.78 10.16 -2.80
C VAL A 44 -15.85 10.30 -3.89
N LEU A 45 -15.75 9.56 -5.00
CA LEU A 45 -16.75 9.57 -6.07
C LEU A 45 -18.12 9.11 -5.56
N VAL A 46 -18.18 8.04 -4.77
CA VAL A 46 -19.41 7.53 -4.15
C VAL A 46 -19.98 8.54 -3.16
N MET A 47 -19.16 9.20 -2.34
CA MET A 47 -19.60 10.25 -1.42
C MET A 47 -20.15 11.46 -2.16
N VAL A 48 -19.51 11.90 -3.24
CA VAL A 48 -19.98 13.01 -4.08
C VAL A 48 -21.31 12.66 -4.73
N LEU A 49 -21.50 11.46 -5.25
CA LEU A 49 -22.76 11.01 -5.83
C LEU A 49 -23.89 10.93 -4.80
N VAL A 50 -23.62 10.45 -3.58
CA VAL A 50 -24.59 10.39 -2.48
C VAL A 50 -24.97 11.80 -2.02
N LEU A 51 -24.00 12.70 -1.87
CA LEU A 51 -24.24 14.11 -1.54
C LEU A 51 -25.03 14.84 -2.62
N HIS A 52 -24.68 14.65 -3.89
CA HIS A 52 -25.38 15.25 -5.02
C HIS A 52 -26.85 14.79 -5.09
N THR A 53 -27.11 13.49 -4.87
CA THR A 53 -28.47 12.95 -4.85
C THR A 53 -29.27 13.48 -3.63
N ALA A 54 -28.65 13.58 -2.46
CA ALA A 54 -29.28 14.13 -1.26
C ALA A 54 -29.62 15.63 -1.42
N VAL A 55 -28.69 16.43 -1.98
CA VAL A 55 -28.91 17.87 -2.26
C VAL A 55 -30.01 18.06 -3.31
N SER A 56 -30.05 17.25 -4.37
CA SER A 56 -31.09 17.30 -5.41
C SER A 56 -32.48 17.00 -4.82
N ILE A 57 -32.60 16.06 -3.90
CA ILE A 57 -33.86 15.73 -3.21
C ILE A 57 -34.32 16.89 -2.30
N VAL A 58 -33.39 17.51 -1.56
CA VAL A 58 -33.71 18.64 -0.65
C VAL A 58 -34.06 19.90 -1.46
N SER A 59 -33.38 20.17 -2.56
CA SER A 59 -33.65 21.29 -3.47
C SER A 59 -35.02 21.18 -4.13
N SER A 60 -35.39 19.99 -4.59
CA SER A 60 -36.72 19.70 -5.16
C SER A 60 -37.87 19.91 -4.15
N GLN A 61 -37.62 19.70 -2.85
CA GLN A 61 -38.63 19.95 -1.80
C GLN A 61 -38.82 21.43 -1.44
N LYS A 62 -37.79 22.29 -1.64
CA LYS A 62 -37.90 23.74 -1.37
C LYS A 62 -38.73 24.47 -2.43
N HIS A 63 -38.73 24.03 -3.68
CA HIS A 63 -39.52 24.66 -4.75
C HIS A 63 -41.01 24.40 -4.66
N GLY A 64 -41.44 23.38 -3.91
CA GLY A 64 -42.87 23.02 -3.70
C GLY A 64 -43.61 23.78 -2.64
N LYS A 65 -42.96 24.66 -1.85
CA LYS A 65 -43.57 25.31 -0.67
C LYS A 65 -43.99 26.75 -0.84
N ASN A 66 -43.71 27.41 -1.97
CA ASN A 66 -43.90 28.88 -2.07
C ASN A 66 -45.09 29.31 -2.96
N THR A 67 -46.06 28.42 -3.27
CA THR A 67 -47.29 28.82 -3.98
C THR A 67 -48.52 28.33 -3.24
N GLY A 68 -48.85 28.98 -2.13
CA GLY A 68 -50.05 28.65 -1.38
C GLY A 68 -50.49 29.76 -0.45
N LYS A 69 -50.78 30.93 -0.98
CA LYS A 69 -51.69 31.90 -0.36
C LYS A 69 -52.05 32.96 -1.41
N LYS A 70 -53.13 32.84 -2.07
CA LYS A 70 -54.14 33.86 -2.37
C LYS A 70 -55.24 33.34 -3.31
N ASP A 71 -56.46 33.65 -2.88
CA ASP A 71 -57.71 33.81 -3.63
C ASP A 71 -58.53 32.53 -3.93
N ALA A 72 -59.47 32.34 -3.03
CA ALA A 72 -60.75 31.72 -3.27
C ALA A 72 -61.56 32.60 -4.25
N VAL A 73 -61.87 32.10 -5.43
CA VAL A 73 -62.99 32.36 -6.33
C VAL A 73 -62.58 32.03 -7.77
N ARG A 74 -62.96 30.84 -8.27
CA ARG A 74 -63.33 30.48 -9.66
C ARG A 74 -63.16 28.99 -9.92
N ASP A 75 -64.00 28.30 -9.63
CA ASP A 75 -64.93 27.32 -10.04
C ASP A 75 -64.62 26.42 -11.27
N ARG A 76 -64.69 25.14 -11.09
CA ARG A 76 -64.65 23.97 -11.99
C ARG A 76 -63.43 23.77 -12.90
N ASN A 77 -62.95 24.78 -13.59
CA ASN A 77 -61.73 24.63 -14.40
C ASN A 77 -60.46 24.51 -13.53
N VAL A 78 -60.48 25.08 -12.33
CA VAL A 78 -59.40 25.00 -11.34
C VAL A 78 -59.29 23.58 -10.75
N ARG A 79 -60.41 22.81 -10.64
CA ARG A 79 -60.36 21.42 -10.14
C ARG A 79 -59.69 20.48 -11.11
N ASN A 80 -59.95 20.63 -12.42
CA ASN A 80 -59.31 19.81 -13.45
C ASN A 80 -57.82 20.12 -13.60
N LEU A 81 -57.39 21.41 -13.50
CA LEU A 81 -56.01 21.81 -13.48
C LEU A 81 -55.28 21.35 -12.22
N ASN A 82 -55.94 21.36 -11.08
CA ASN A 82 -55.35 20.89 -9.82
C ASN A 82 -55.20 19.35 -9.78
N SER A 83 -56.17 18.61 -10.38
CA SER A 83 -56.07 17.14 -10.50
C SER A 83 -54.96 16.75 -11.46
N ALA A 84 -54.81 17.41 -12.61
CA ALA A 84 -53.70 17.20 -13.56
C ALA A 84 -52.32 17.49 -12.91
N ARG A 85 -52.19 18.63 -12.21
CA ARG A 85 -50.97 18.99 -11.48
C ARG A 85 -50.66 18.01 -10.33
N THR A 86 -51.65 17.42 -9.69
CA THR A 86 -51.45 16.45 -8.62
C THR A 86 -51.03 15.09 -9.21
N ALA A 87 -51.57 14.69 -10.39
CA ALA A 87 -51.15 13.49 -11.11
C ALA A 87 -49.71 13.62 -11.65
N GLU A 88 -49.36 14.79 -12.22
CA GLU A 88 -48.01 15.09 -12.71
C GLU A 88 -46.98 15.08 -11.58
N ARG A 89 -47.26 15.71 -10.44
CA ARG A 89 -46.41 15.64 -9.23
C ARG A 89 -46.31 14.24 -8.64
N GLY A 90 -47.36 13.42 -8.77
CA GLY A 90 -47.37 12.01 -8.39
C GLY A 90 -46.44 11.19 -9.29
N GLY A 91 -46.45 11.46 -10.59
CA GLY A 91 -45.55 10.85 -11.59
C GLY A 91 -44.09 11.18 -11.36
N GLU A 92 -43.77 12.47 -11.17
CA GLU A 92 -42.42 12.93 -10.89
C GLU A 92 -41.86 12.33 -9.58
N ARG A 93 -42.64 12.26 -8.51
CA ARG A 93 -42.24 11.64 -7.24
C ARG A 93 -41.97 10.15 -7.39
N ARG A 94 -42.73 9.46 -8.26
CA ARG A 94 -42.58 8.03 -8.53
C ARG A 94 -41.32 7.75 -9.36
N THR A 95 -40.99 8.64 -10.29
CA THR A 95 -39.79 8.57 -11.11
C THR A 95 -38.55 8.85 -10.27
N GLN A 96 -38.56 9.91 -9.42
CA GLN A 96 -37.47 10.22 -8.49
C GLN A 96 -37.21 9.08 -7.50
N LYS A 97 -38.28 8.43 -6.99
CA LYS A 97 -38.16 7.29 -6.10
C LYS A 97 -37.52 6.07 -6.78
N LYS A 98 -37.85 5.82 -8.07
CA LYS A 98 -37.22 4.77 -8.88
C LYS A 98 -35.75 5.07 -9.14
N GLN A 99 -35.40 6.30 -9.48
CA GLN A 99 -34.02 6.71 -9.72
C GLN A 99 -33.16 6.62 -8.43
N MET A 100 -33.72 6.97 -7.27
CA MET A 100 -33.05 6.81 -5.98
C MET A 100 -32.78 5.35 -5.64
N ILE A 101 -33.76 4.46 -5.86
CA ILE A 101 -33.62 3.02 -5.64
C ILE A 101 -32.56 2.44 -6.60
N ALA A 102 -32.57 2.84 -7.88
CA ALA A 102 -31.59 2.41 -8.85
C ALA A 102 -30.18 2.85 -8.47
N GLY A 103 -30.02 4.06 -7.96
CA GLY A 103 -28.73 4.58 -7.46
C GLY A 103 -28.21 3.78 -6.26
N VAL A 104 -29.06 3.48 -5.29
CA VAL A 104 -28.68 2.67 -4.11
C VAL A 104 -28.28 1.24 -4.53
N VAL A 105 -29.02 0.63 -5.46
CA VAL A 105 -28.70 -0.71 -5.99
C VAL A 105 -27.37 -0.70 -6.74
N ALA A 106 -27.12 0.33 -7.56
CA ALA A 106 -25.86 0.45 -8.28
C ALA A 106 -24.65 0.59 -7.32
N VAL A 107 -24.80 1.39 -6.28
CA VAL A 107 -23.74 1.53 -5.23
C VAL A 107 -23.52 0.21 -4.49
N ALA A 108 -24.59 -0.50 -4.13
CA ALA A 108 -24.49 -1.80 -3.47
C ALA A 108 -23.82 -2.86 -4.37
N LEU A 109 -24.08 -2.83 -5.67
CA LEU A 109 -23.45 -3.71 -6.65
C LEU A 109 -21.95 -3.38 -6.81
N ILE A 110 -21.57 -2.10 -6.87
CA ILE A 110 -20.16 -1.69 -6.95
C ILE A 110 -19.40 -2.10 -5.68
N ILE A 111 -20.00 -1.89 -4.50
CA ILE A 111 -19.42 -2.35 -3.23
C ILE A 111 -19.32 -3.87 -3.19
N GLY A 112 -20.35 -4.60 -3.67
CA GLY A 112 -20.35 -6.05 -3.75
C GLY A 112 -19.30 -6.61 -4.70
N LEU A 113 -19.10 -5.97 -5.86
CA LEU A 113 -18.07 -6.36 -6.82
C LEU A 113 -16.67 -6.08 -6.27
N ALA A 114 -16.45 -4.90 -5.68
CA ALA A 114 -15.18 -4.56 -5.03
C ALA A 114 -14.88 -5.50 -3.84
N TRP A 115 -15.91 -5.88 -3.08
CA TRP A 115 -15.79 -6.85 -1.98
C TRP A 115 -15.47 -8.25 -2.48
N ASN A 116 -16.10 -8.69 -3.59
CA ASN A 116 -15.84 -9.98 -4.20
C ASN A 116 -14.41 -10.07 -4.76
N GLU A 117 -13.92 -9.03 -5.42
CA GLU A 117 -12.54 -8.93 -5.91
C GLU A 117 -11.51 -8.94 -4.76
N PHE A 118 -11.90 -8.41 -3.60
CA PHE A 118 -11.08 -8.41 -2.39
C PHE A 118 -11.10 -9.75 -1.64
N TYR A 119 -12.25 -10.45 -1.62
CA TYR A 119 -12.43 -11.72 -0.90
C TYR A 119 -12.08 -12.96 -1.71
N ASP A 120 -12.04 -12.86 -3.05
CA ASP A 120 -11.83 -14.01 -3.95
C ASP A 120 -10.33 -14.22 -4.27
N ARG A 121 -9.44 -13.69 -3.43
CA ARG A 121 -8.01 -14.01 -3.52
C ARG A 121 -7.81 -15.43 -3.03
N ASP A 122 -7.55 -16.33 -3.97
CA ASP A 122 -7.25 -17.73 -3.65
C ASP A 122 -5.92 -17.85 -2.92
N THR A 123 -5.99 -17.85 -1.59
CA THR A 123 -4.85 -18.10 -0.69
C THR A 123 -4.84 -19.52 -0.15
N ALA A 124 -5.60 -20.43 -0.76
CA ALA A 124 -5.65 -21.82 -0.35
C ALA A 124 -4.25 -22.46 -0.45
N GLY A 125 -3.79 -23.04 0.65
CA GLY A 125 -2.48 -23.66 0.74
C GLY A 125 -1.30 -22.71 0.92
N VAL A 126 -1.52 -21.39 0.90
CA VAL A 126 -0.47 -20.39 1.15
C VAL A 126 -0.22 -20.25 2.66
N PRO A 127 1.04 -20.32 3.14
CA PRO A 127 1.37 -20.09 4.54
C PRO A 127 0.90 -18.75 5.07
N ARG A 128 0.41 -18.73 6.30
CA ARG A 128 -0.24 -17.56 6.89
C ARG A 128 0.67 -16.33 7.01
N ASN A 129 1.98 -16.55 7.26
CA ASN A 129 2.97 -15.47 7.31
C ASN A 129 3.19 -14.82 5.95
N ILE A 130 3.10 -15.57 4.83
CA ILE A 130 3.15 -15.05 3.47
C ILE A 130 1.90 -14.21 3.15
N VAL A 131 0.70 -14.73 3.49
CA VAL A 131 -0.55 -13.99 3.31
C VAL A 131 -0.51 -12.67 4.09
N SER A 132 -0.18 -12.73 5.40
CA SER A 132 -0.07 -11.53 6.24
C SER A 132 0.99 -10.55 5.76
N PHE A 133 2.06 -11.04 5.12
CA PHE A 133 3.07 -10.20 4.49
C PHE A 133 2.49 -9.43 3.29
N GLY A 134 1.77 -10.09 2.39
CA GLY A 134 1.10 -9.43 1.25
C GLY A 134 0.01 -8.44 1.68
N GLU A 135 -0.74 -8.75 2.75
CA GLU A 135 -1.70 -7.82 3.34
C GLU A 135 -1.01 -6.56 3.88
N LYS A 136 0.17 -6.70 4.48
CA LYS A 136 0.96 -5.60 5.01
C LYS A 136 1.67 -4.80 3.91
N TYR A 137 2.12 -5.47 2.84
CA TYR A 137 2.87 -4.92 1.73
C TYR A 137 2.19 -5.26 0.39
N PRO A 138 1.22 -4.46 -0.07
CA PRO A 138 0.44 -4.76 -1.27
C PRO A 138 1.27 -4.93 -2.55
N GLU A 139 2.46 -4.33 -2.65
CA GLU A 139 3.40 -4.52 -3.76
C GLU A 139 3.86 -5.98 -3.89
N ALA A 140 3.88 -6.73 -2.78
CA ALA A 140 4.26 -8.14 -2.74
C ALA A 140 3.08 -9.09 -2.96
N TRP A 141 1.91 -8.62 -3.41
CA TRP A 141 0.75 -9.51 -3.52
C TRP A 141 0.92 -10.60 -4.57
N GLU A 142 1.61 -10.32 -5.67
CA GLU A 142 1.96 -11.33 -6.67
C GLU A 142 2.78 -12.49 -6.08
N TYR A 143 3.65 -12.21 -5.11
CA TYR A 143 4.38 -13.23 -4.36
C TYR A 143 3.43 -14.16 -3.57
N VAL A 144 2.35 -13.64 -2.99
CA VAL A 144 1.32 -14.46 -2.30
C VAL A 144 0.59 -15.36 -3.29
N GLU A 145 0.11 -14.79 -4.40
CA GLU A 145 -0.66 -15.51 -5.43
C GLU A 145 0.15 -16.62 -6.11
N ASN A 146 1.42 -16.40 -6.28
CA ASN A 146 2.31 -17.34 -6.97
C ASN A 146 2.96 -18.40 -6.05
N TYR A 147 2.65 -18.43 -4.76
CA TYR A 147 3.25 -19.37 -3.81
C TYR A 147 3.13 -20.82 -4.27
N ASN A 148 1.93 -21.29 -4.59
CA ASN A 148 1.67 -22.67 -4.99
C ASN A 148 2.40 -23.06 -6.30
N LYS A 149 2.74 -22.08 -7.13
CA LYS A 149 3.45 -22.29 -8.39
C LYS A 149 4.96 -22.36 -8.22
N TYR A 150 5.53 -21.51 -7.36
CA TYR A 150 6.98 -21.31 -7.32
C TYR A 150 7.66 -21.76 -6.01
N ALA A 151 6.94 -22.02 -4.93
CA ALA A 151 7.55 -22.35 -3.64
C ALA A 151 8.49 -23.56 -3.68
N ASN A 152 8.20 -24.53 -4.55
CA ASN A 152 9.01 -25.73 -4.73
C ASN A 152 9.67 -25.80 -6.14
N ALA A 153 9.61 -24.70 -6.92
CA ALA A 153 10.21 -24.67 -8.24
C ALA A 153 11.73 -24.53 -8.11
N ASP A 154 12.43 -25.24 -9.00
CA ASP A 154 13.86 -25.05 -9.21
C ASP A 154 14.04 -23.99 -10.30
N LEU A 155 14.35 -22.78 -9.87
CA LEU A 155 14.51 -21.63 -10.75
C LEU A 155 15.98 -21.23 -10.80
N ASP A 156 16.42 -20.79 -11.96
CA ASP A 156 17.71 -20.17 -12.13
C ASP A 156 17.82 -18.92 -11.24
N MET A 157 18.89 -18.84 -10.47
CA MET A 157 19.16 -17.74 -9.51
C MET A 157 20.27 -16.81 -9.99
N ASP A 158 20.74 -16.95 -11.24
CA ASP A 158 21.68 -16.04 -11.86
C ASP A 158 21.14 -14.60 -11.86
N VAL A 159 21.99 -13.65 -11.52
CA VAL A 159 21.66 -12.22 -11.41
C VAL A 159 22.50 -11.35 -12.35
N SER A 160 23.09 -11.95 -13.39
CA SER A 160 23.90 -11.25 -14.39
C SER A 160 23.16 -10.10 -15.06
N ARG A 161 21.85 -10.23 -15.21
CA ARG A 161 21.02 -9.18 -15.81
C ARG A 161 20.92 -7.96 -14.92
N GLU A 162 20.59 -8.15 -13.65
CA GLU A 162 20.48 -7.06 -12.66
C GLU A 162 21.82 -6.37 -12.47
N LEU A 163 22.91 -7.13 -12.49
CA LEU A 163 24.26 -6.61 -12.40
C LEU A 163 24.67 -5.79 -13.65
N ALA A 164 24.20 -6.18 -14.83
CA ALA A 164 24.44 -5.42 -16.05
C ALA A 164 23.63 -4.11 -16.13
N GLU A 165 22.55 -3.99 -15.34
CA GLU A 165 21.67 -2.81 -15.31
C GLU A 165 22.15 -1.73 -14.31
N SER A 166 22.95 -2.11 -13.27
CA SER A 166 23.40 -1.18 -12.22
C SER A 166 24.64 -1.69 -11.47
N ASP A 167 25.55 -0.80 -11.11
CA ASP A 167 26.74 -1.10 -10.31
C ASP A 167 26.37 -1.80 -8.99
N ILE A 168 25.32 -1.31 -8.32
CA ILE A 168 24.71 -1.96 -7.15
C ILE A 168 23.32 -2.43 -7.54
N PRO A 169 23.16 -3.73 -7.88
CA PRO A 169 21.90 -4.25 -8.41
C PRO A 169 20.75 -4.16 -7.38
N LEU A 170 19.52 -3.96 -7.87
CA LEU A 170 18.33 -4.02 -7.03
C LEU A 170 17.81 -5.46 -6.95
N PHE A 171 17.80 -6.04 -5.77
CA PHE A 171 17.14 -7.32 -5.50
C PHE A 171 15.90 -7.12 -4.65
N ILE A 172 14.77 -7.67 -5.10
CA ILE A 172 13.53 -7.70 -4.32
C ILE A 172 13.49 -8.97 -3.49
N GLN A 173 13.38 -8.85 -2.15
CA GLN A 173 13.44 -10.00 -1.24
C GLN A 173 12.37 -11.08 -1.51
N TRP A 174 11.23 -10.68 -2.06
CA TRP A 174 10.13 -11.57 -2.42
C TRP A 174 10.10 -11.97 -3.91
N ASP A 175 11.20 -11.80 -4.66
CA ASP A 175 11.35 -12.37 -6.00
C ASP A 175 11.13 -13.90 -5.96
N LYS A 176 10.42 -14.43 -6.96
CA LYS A 176 10.06 -15.85 -7.06
C LYS A 176 11.26 -16.81 -7.03
N ARG A 177 12.46 -16.37 -7.41
CA ARG A 177 13.70 -17.16 -7.42
C ARG A 177 14.10 -17.58 -6.01
N TRP A 178 14.06 -16.67 -5.04
CA TRP A 178 14.53 -16.88 -3.67
C TRP A 178 13.49 -16.59 -2.59
N GLY A 179 12.44 -15.83 -2.87
CA GLY A 179 11.49 -15.34 -1.85
C GLY A 179 10.81 -16.44 -1.04
N TYR A 180 10.61 -17.62 -1.61
CA TYR A 180 10.02 -18.78 -0.94
C TYR A 180 11.03 -19.67 -0.23
N ARG A 181 12.33 -19.40 -0.34
CA ARG A 181 13.38 -20.19 0.33
C ARG A 181 13.38 -19.91 1.83
N ASN A 182 13.83 -20.90 2.60
CA ASN A 182 13.87 -20.81 4.05
C ASN A 182 14.92 -19.80 4.52
N TYR A 183 14.55 -19.00 5.51
CA TYR A 183 15.45 -18.10 6.24
C TYR A 183 15.10 -18.17 7.73
N GLY A 184 15.89 -18.91 8.51
CA GLY A 184 15.71 -19.03 9.95
C GLY A 184 14.36 -19.58 10.40
N GLY A 185 13.71 -20.46 9.57
CA GLY A 185 12.36 -20.96 9.85
C GLY A 185 11.25 -20.04 9.36
N ASN A 186 11.59 -18.97 8.65
CA ASN A 186 10.69 -18.11 7.91
C ASN A 186 11.06 -18.16 6.41
N TYR A 187 10.57 -17.23 5.60
CA TYR A 187 10.89 -17.09 4.18
C TYR A 187 11.77 -15.87 3.95
N VAL A 188 12.68 -15.96 2.97
CA VAL A 188 13.48 -14.81 2.52
C VAL A 188 12.57 -13.64 2.16
N GLY A 189 11.48 -13.89 1.41
CA GLY A 189 10.51 -12.87 1.02
C GLY A 189 9.83 -12.15 2.19
N VAL A 190 9.76 -12.79 3.37
CA VAL A 190 9.07 -12.24 4.55
C VAL A 190 10.03 -11.56 5.51
N ALA A 191 11.22 -12.13 5.74
CA ALA A 191 12.15 -11.71 6.78
C ALA A 191 13.57 -11.38 6.29
N GLY A 192 13.82 -11.51 5.00
CA GLY A 192 15.17 -11.48 4.41
C GLY A 192 15.67 -10.11 3.96
N CYS A 193 15.12 -8.99 4.44
CA CYS A 193 15.59 -7.66 4.03
C CYS A 193 17.09 -7.46 4.28
N GLY A 194 17.62 -7.88 5.45
CA GLY A 194 19.03 -7.76 5.77
C GLY A 194 19.95 -8.52 4.80
N PRO A 195 19.81 -9.84 4.65
CA PRO A 195 20.64 -10.60 3.71
C PRO A 195 20.40 -10.21 2.25
N THR A 196 19.21 -9.73 1.87
CA THR A 196 18.98 -9.19 0.53
C THR A 196 19.75 -7.89 0.30
N CYS A 197 19.80 -6.98 1.28
CA CYS A 197 20.62 -5.78 1.20
C CYS A 197 22.12 -6.13 1.11
N LEU A 198 22.58 -7.07 1.92
CA LEU A 198 23.97 -7.47 1.89
C LEU A 198 24.32 -8.16 0.56
N ALA A 199 23.42 -8.97 0.00
CA ALA A 199 23.59 -9.59 -1.33
C ALA A 199 23.75 -8.53 -2.45
N MET A 200 22.95 -7.45 -2.42
CA MET A 200 23.07 -6.35 -3.39
C MET A 200 24.45 -5.69 -3.32
N VAL A 201 24.95 -5.43 -2.11
CA VAL A 201 26.26 -4.80 -1.89
C VAL A 201 27.40 -5.73 -2.31
N ILE A 202 27.39 -6.99 -1.90
CA ILE A 202 28.44 -7.97 -2.25
C ILE A 202 28.46 -8.20 -3.76
N CYS A 203 27.29 -8.51 -4.35
CA CYS A 203 27.17 -8.75 -5.79
C CYS A 203 27.67 -7.54 -6.60
N GLY A 204 27.31 -6.31 -6.18
CA GLY A 204 27.72 -5.09 -6.86
C GLY A 204 29.23 -4.82 -6.74
N LEU A 205 29.81 -4.92 -5.56
CA LEU A 205 31.24 -4.68 -5.35
C LEU A 205 32.11 -5.78 -5.96
N GLU A 206 31.77 -7.06 -5.77
CA GLU A 206 32.55 -8.19 -6.27
C GLU A 206 32.28 -8.51 -7.76
N GLN A 207 31.25 -7.90 -8.35
CA GLN A 207 30.80 -8.17 -9.73
C GLN A 207 30.56 -9.68 -9.98
N ASP A 208 30.03 -10.36 -8.96
CA ASP A 208 29.79 -11.80 -8.95
C ASP A 208 28.28 -12.11 -9.13
N PRO A 209 27.86 -12.63 -10.30
CA PRO A 209 26.46 -12.94 -10.58
C PRO A 209 25.92 -14.16 -9.82
N ASP A 210 26.77 -14.95 -9.17
CA ASP A 210 26.37 -16.08 -8.33
C ASP A 210 25.94 -15.64 -6.93
N ILE A 211 26.28 -14.41 -6.53
CA ILE A 211 25.86 -13.82 -5.24
C ILE A 211 24.45 -13.24 -5.35
N ASN A 212 23.52 -13.91 -4.73
CA ASN A 212 22.10 -13.57 -4.74
C ASN A 212 21.50 -13.66 -3.31
N PRO A 213 20.28 -13.17 -3.07
CA PRO A 213 19.64 -13.19 -1.75
C PRO A 213 19.51 -14.57 -1.11
N TYR A 214 19.41 -15.66 -1.91
CA TYR A 214 19.33 -17.01 -1.35
C TYR A 214 20.67 -17.45 -0.76
N VAL A 215 21.77 -17.24 -1.48
CA VAL A 215 23.13 -17.59 -1.02
C VAL A 215 23.43 -16.89 0.30
N VAL A 216 23.22 -15.57 0.35
CA VAL A 216 23.53 -14.75 1.54
C VAL A 216 22.57 -15.03 2.70
N SER A 217 21.29 -15.29 2.45
CA SER A 217 20.34 -15.66 3.51
C SER A 217 20.60 -17.07 4.06
N SER A 218 21.02 -18.01 3.23
CA SER A 218 21.41 -19.35 3.68
C SER A 218 22.59 -19.26 4.64
N TYR A 219 23.66 -18.55 4.25
CA TYR A 219 24.80 -18.31 5.12
C TYR A 219 24.38 -17.63 6.44
N ALA A 220 23.57 -16.57 6.37
CA ALA A 220 23.09 -15.89 7.57
C ALA A 220 22.28 -16.80 8.51
N SER A 221 21.46 -17.67 7.93
CA SER A 221 20.68 -18.66 8.67
C SER A 221 21.59 -19.70 9.35
N ASP A 222 22.55 -20.26 8.61
CA ASP A 222 23.46 -21.31 9.10
C ASP A 222 24.40 -20.80 10.19
N GLN A 223 24.78 -19.53 10.13
CA GLN A 223 25.64 -18.88 11.15
C GLN A 223 24.83 -18.28 12.33
N GLY A 224 23.49 -18.40 12.32
CA GLY A 224 22.66 -17.98 13.44
C GLY A 224 22.35 -16.47 13.49
N TYR A 225 22.53 -15.74 12.40
CA TYR A 225 22.21 -14.30 12.33
C TYR A 225 20.71 -14.01 12.22
N TYR A 226 19.87 -15.03 12.01
CA TYR A 226 18.43 -14.86 12.08
C TYR A 226 17.96 -14.76 13.53
N VAL A 227 17.22 -13.70 13.85
CA VAL A 227 16.62 -13.48 15.19
C VAL A 227 15.11 -13.60 15.06
N TYR A 228 14.53 -14.59 15.72
CA TYR A 228 13.10 -14.86 15.66
C TYR A 228 12.27 -13.61 16.02
N GLY A 229 11.33 -13.24 15.16
CA GLY A 229 10.46 -12.07 15.33
C GLY A 229 11.13 -10.71 15.11
N GLN A 230 12.45 -10.64 14.87
CA GLN A 230 13.19 -9.42 14.62
C GLN A 230 13.84 -9.38 13.23
N GLY A 231 14.05 -10.53 12.59
CA GLY A 231 14.72 -10.65 11.29
C GLY A 231 16.22 -10.88 11.44
N THR A 232 17.05 -10.03 10.86
CA THR A 232 18.50 -10.18 10.81
C THR A 232 19.21 -9.41 11.93
N SER A 233 20.16 -10.05 12.62
CA SER A 233 21.05 -9.38 13.59
C SER A 233 21.86 -8.26 12.91
N TRP A 234 22.07 -7.15 13.61
CA TRP A 234 22.88 -6.05 13.12
C TRP A 234 24.36 -6.42 12.94
N SER A 235 24.88 -7.37 13.74
CA SER A 235 26.26 -7.87 13.58
C SER A 235 26.49 -8.50 12.21
N PHE A 236 25.43 -9.02 11.57
CA PHE A 236 25.53 -9.54 10.20
C PHE A 236 25.94 -8.49 9.17
N MET A 237 25.66 -7.22 9.42
CA MET A 237 26.04 -6.13 8.50
C MET A 237 27.56 -5.93 8.43
N THR A 238 28.31 -6.34 9.47
CA THR A 238 29.78 -6.33 9.49
C THR A 238 30.34 -7.72 9.25
N GLU A 239 30.09 -8.66 10.15
CA GLU A 239 30.65 -10.01 10.11
C GLU A 239 30.27 -10.79 8.84
N GLY A 240 29.04 -10.57 8.33
CA GLY A 240 28.59 -11.17 7.09
C GLY A 240 29.32 -10.62 5.85
N ALA A 241 29.67 -9.33 5.83
CA ALA A 241 30.41 -8.72 4.72
C ALA A 241 31.87 -9.18 4.69
N GLU A 242 32.51 -9.28 5.85
CA GLU A 242 33.89 -9.76 6.01
C GLU A 242 34.05 -11.18 5.45
N GLN A 243 33.04 -12.04 5.59
CA GLN A 243 33.05 -13.39 5.00
C GLN A 243 33.19 -13.39 3.47
N TYR A 244 32.75 -12.33 2.82
CA TYR A 244 32.83 -12.16 1.36
C TYR A 244 33.96 -11.21 0.94
N GLY A 245 34.91 -10.91 1.83
CA GLY A 245 36.10 -10.10 1.53
C GLY A 245 35.85 -8.60 1.47
N LEU A 246 34.76 -8.11 2.04
CA LEU A 246 34.47 -6.68 2.09
C LEU A 246 34.81 -6.08 3.45
N ASP A 247 35.35 -4.87 3.46
CA ASP A 247 35.43 -4.04 4.63
C ASP A 247 34.06 -3.41 4.94
N ALA A 248 33.59 -3.58 6.17
CA ALA A 248 32.34 -3.01 6.65
C ALA A 248 32.55 -2.14 7.88
N THR A 249 32.17 -0.88 7.80
CA THR A 249 32.35 0.09 8.87
C THR A 249 31.03 0.71 9.31
N CYS A 250 30.72 0.64 10.61
CA CYS A 250 29.59 1.36 11.19
C CYS A 250 29.86 2.87 11.13
N GLY A 251 28.94 3.61 10.49
CA GLY A 251 29.04 5.04 10.24
C GLY A 251 28.18 5.89 11.17
N SER A 252 28.34 7.21 11.05
CA SER A 252 27.49 8.18 11.73
C SER A 252 26.17 8.39 10.96
N VAL A 253 25.05 8.36 11.66
CA VAL A 253 23.73 8.67 11.08
C VAL A 253 23.62 10.20 10.94
N SER A 254 24.16 10.74 9.87
CA SER A 254 24.09 12.16 9.53
C SER A 254 24.18 12.38 8.02
N SER A 255 23.53 13.44 7.53
CA SER A 255 23.54 13.82 6.11
C SER A 255 24.96 14.08 5.62
N ASP A 256 25.79 14.76 6.42
CA ASP A 256 27.19 15.05 6.09
C ASP A 256 28.01 13.77 5.91
N TYR A 257 27.86 12.78 6.82
CA TYR A 257 28.56 11.49 6.69
C TYR A 257 28.15 10.76 5.41
N ILE A 258 26.87 10.69 5.11
CA ILE A 258 26.34 10.00 3.92
C ILE A 258 26.85 10.70 2.65
N LEU A 259 26.66 12.01 2.53
CA LEU A 259 27.05 12.76 1.34
C LEU A 259 28.56 12.76 1.09
N THR A 260 29.37 12.64 2.14
CA THR A 260 30.85 12.60 2.04
C THR A 260 31.38 11.23 1.65
N ASN A 261 30.66 10.14 2.01
CA ASN A 261 31.19 8.77 1.92
C ASN A 261 30.47 7.86 0.94
N LEU A 262 29.26 8.23 0.48
CA LEU A 262 28.45 7.40 -0.41
C LEU A 262 28.89 7.55 -1.87
N SER A 263 29.13 6.42 -2.53
CA SER A 263 29.32 6.29 -3.99
C SER A 263 28.95 4.87 -4.41
N SER A 264 28.98 4.54 -5.70
CA SER A 264 28.82 3.17 -6.18
C SER A 264 29.93 2.23 -5.69
N ASP A 265 31.15 2.74 -5.47
CA ASP A 265 32.28 1.98 -4.91
C ASP A 265 32.25 1.89 -3.36
N THR A 266 31.40 2.67 -2.73
CA THR A 266 31.21 2.72 -1.28
C THR A 266 29.73 2.77 -0.91
N PRO A 267 28.92 1.76 -1.30
CA PRO A 267 27.52 1.69 -0.95
C PRO A 267 27.31 1.57 0.56
N MET A 268 26.11 1.89 1.02
CA MET A 268 25.76 1.80 2.44
C MET A 268 24.49 1.00 2.66
N ILE A 269 24.44 0.20 3.73
CA ILE A 269 23.20 -0.38 4.23
C ILE A 269 22.72 0.43 5.42
N CYS A 270 21.42 0.75 5.46
CA CYS A 270 20.80 1.48 6.55
C CYS A 270 19.72 0.66 7.24
N SER A 271 19.73 0.68 8.58
CA SER A 271 18.60 0.20 9.39
C SER A 271 17.61 1.34 9.59
N MET A 272 16.36 1.15 9.18
CA MET A 272 15.30 2.16 9.21
C MET A 272 14.37 1.98 10.40
N ALA A 273 13.97 3.09 11.00
CA ALA A 273 12.86 3.19 11.95
C ALA A 273 11.52 3.21 11.22
N PRO A 274 10.38 3.15 11.94
CA PRO A 274 9.06 3.39 11.36
C PRO A 274 8.99 4.74 10.62
N GLY A 275 8.53 4.71 9.36
CA GLY A 275 8.46 5.84 8.46
C GLY A 275 8.04 5.42 7.05
N ASP A 276 8.65 6.00 6.03
CA ASP A 276 8.32 5.75 4.62
C ASP A 276 8.65 4.32 4.16
N PHE A 277 9.65 3.68 4.78
CA PHE A 277 10.14 2.35 4.38
C PHE A 277 9.52 1.21 5.16
N THR A 278 9.05 1.45 6.38
CA THR A 278 8.56 0.39 7.25
C THR A 278 7.69 0.94 8.37
N LYS A 279 6.88 0.05 8.97
CA LYS A 279 6.12 0.33 10.20
C LYS A 279 6.80 -0.22 11.46
N ALA A 280 7.88 -0.98 11.33
CA ALA A 280 8.57 -1.62 12.45
C ALA A 280 10.08 -1.39 12.38
N GLY A 281 10.78 -2.17 11.57
CA GLY A 281 12.19 -2.08 11.25
C GLY A 281 12.42 -2.63 9.85
N HIS A 282 13.47 -2.16 9.16
CA HIS A 282 13.77 -2.56 7.80
C HIS A 282 15.22 -2.23 7.46
N PHE A 283 15.79 -2.93 6.48
CA PHE A 283 17.07 -2.58 5.90
C PHE A 283 16.88 -2.15 4.46
N ILE A 284 17.59 -1.11 4.05
CA ILE A 284 17.68 -0.61 2.67
C ILE A 284 19.13 -0.37 2.29
N VAL A 285 19.43 -0.31 1.00
CA VAL A 285 20.75 0.06 0.47
C VAL A 285 20.69 1.48 -0.07
N LEU A 286 21.69 2.30 0.26
CA LEU A 286 22.01 3.53 -0.47
C LEU A 286 23.06 3.14 -1.52
N ALA A 287 22.65 3.18 -2.79
CA ALA A 287 23.45 2.67 -3.91
C ALA A 287 24.32 3.76 -4.57
N GLY A 288 24.02 5.04 -4.33
CA GLY A 288 24.75 6.15 -4.91
C GLY A 288 24.02 7.47 -4.74
N ILE A 289 24.58 8.51 -5.37
CA ILE A 289 24.04 9.88 -5.41
C ILE A 289 23.86 10.25 -6.89
N ASP A 290 22.69 10.78 -7.24
CA ASP A 290 22.40 11.23 -8.60
C ASP A 290 22.97 12.63 -8.90
N GLU A 291 22.79 13.10 -10.13
CA GLU A 291 23.26 14.40 -10.61
C GLU A 291 22.63 15.60 -9.84
N ASP A 292 21.47 15.41 -9.26
CA ASP A 292 20.74 16.41 -8.47
C ASP A 292 21.12 16.35 -6.97
N GLY A 293 22.06 15.49 -6.58
CA GLY A 293 22.49 15.28 -5.19
C GLY A 293 21.49 14.46 -4.35
N ARG A 294 20.58 13.73 -4.99
CA ARG A 294 19.62 12.85 -4.32
C ARG A 294 20.16 11.44 -4.19
N ILE A 295 19.72 10.76 -3.17
CA ILE A 295 20.18 9.40 -2.86
C ILE A 295 19.38 8.37 -3.68
N ILE A 296 20.10 7.53 -4.40
CA ILE A 296 19.59 6.34 -5.07
C ILE A 296 19.42 5.25 -3.99
N VAL A 297 18.19 4.76 -3.83
CA VAL A 297 17.85 3.77 -2.80
C VAL A 297 17.41 2.47 -3.45
N ASN A 298 18.01 1.35 -3.03
CA ASN A 298 17.53 0.00 -3.31
C ASN A 298 16.80 -0.53 -2.07
N ASP A 299 15.48 -0.51 -2.11
CA ASP A 299 14.60 -1.06 -1.07
C ASP A 299 14.20 -2.49 -1.43
N PRO A 300 14.70 -3.52 -0.72
CA PRO A 300 14.41 -4.91 -1.05
C PRO A 300 12.93 -5.29 -0.94
N ASN A 301 12.12 -4.45 -0.31
CA ASN A 301 10.70 -4.71 -0.12
C ASN A 301 9.78 -3.82 -0.96
N SER A 302 10.30 -2.79 -1.64
CA SER A 302 9.46 -1.85 -2.39
C SER A 302 10.11 -1.37 -3.69
N PRO A 303 9.70 -1.95 -4.84
CA PRO A 303 10.06 -1.40 -6.15
C PRO A 303 9.69 0.08 -6.29
N ARG A 304 8.56 0.51 -5.69
CA ARG A 304 8.12 1.90 -5.71
C ARG A 304 9.06 2.84 -4.94
N ASN A 305 9.60 2.41 -3.82
CA ASN A 305 10.58 3.21 -3.08
C ASN A 305 11.91 3.26 -3.84
N SER A 306 12.31 2.17 -4.47
CA SER A 306 13.52 2.07 -5.30
C SER A 306 13.43 2.88 -6.60
N SER A 307 12.22 3.13 -7.12
CA SER A 307 12.03 3.97 -8.31
C SER A 307 12.13 5.47 -8.05
N LYS A 308 12.33 5.89 -6.81
CA LYS A 308 12.46 7.29 -6.39
C LYS A 308 13.90 7.57 -5.95
N HIS A 309 14.36 8.81 -6.22
CA HIS A 309 15.55 9.33 -5.59
C HIS A 309 15.15 10.16 -4.36
N TRP A 310 15.88 10.01 -3.27
CA TRP A 310 15.49 10.48 -1.96
C TRP A 310 16.33 11.67 -1.49
N ASP A 311 15.72 12.57 -0.78
CA ASP A 311 16.42 13.61 -0.02
C ASP A 311 17.14 12.97 1.18
N VAL A 312 18.39 13.35 1.40
CA VAL A 312 19.24 12.76 2.44
C VAL A 312 18.70 13.01 3.86
N ASP A 313 18.17 14.21 4.13
CA ASP A 313 17.66 14.56 5.45
C ASP A 313 16.38 13.77 5.76
N THR A 314 15.55 13.49 4.72
CA THR A 314 14.40 12.60 4.84
C THR A 314 14.83 11.19 5.24
N LEU A 315 15.89 10.66 4.64
CA LEU A 315 16.42 9.33 5.00
C LEU A 315 16.99 9.32 6.42
N VAL A 316 17.86 10.27 6.74
CA VAL A 316 18.55 10.38 8.06
C VAL A 316 17.53 10.48 9.18
N SER A 317 16.44 11.23 9.00
CA SER A 317 15.39 11.38 10.02
C SER A 317 14.72 10.06 10.44
N GLN A 318 14.85 9.02 9.60
CA GLN A 318 14.26 7.69 9.80
C GLN A 318 15.30 6.58 10.03
N MET A 319 16.60 6.91 10.06
CA MET A 319 17.67 5.93 10.27
C MET A 319 17.92 5.64 11.73
N LYS A 320 18.31 4.38 12.02
CA LYS A 320 18.79 3.92 13.33
C LYS A 320 20.28 3.57 13.29
N GLY A 321 20.81 3.20 12.13
CA GLY A 321 22.19 2.80 11.93
C GLY A 321 22.54 2.78 10.45
N VAL A 322 23.81 2.94 10.14
CA VAL A 322 24.37 2.92 8.79
C VAL A 322 25.70 2.17 8.79
N TRP A 323 25.92 1.36 7.78
CA TRP A 323 27.18 0.64 7.52
C TRP A 323 27.65 0.99 6.12
N LYS A 324 28.90 1.38 6.00
CA LYS A 324 29.58 1.63 4.72
C LYS A 324 30.40 0.40 4.34
N TYR A 325 30.41 0.08 3.06
CA TYR A 325 31.15 -1.06 2.50
C TYR A 325 32.13 -0.61 1.45
N SER A 326 33.26 -1.34 1.34
CA SER A 326 34.27 -1.17 0.30
C SER A 326 35.04 -2.49 0.12
N HIS A 327 35.79 -2.60 -0.96
CA HIS A 327 36.81 -3.67 -1.08
C HIS A 327 37.82 -3.58 0.07
N SER A 328 38.29 -4.75 0.55
CA SER A 328 39.37 -4.86 1.56
C SER A 328 40.72 -4.48 1.03
#